data_8b087ea7da3cc4691b73f66cadc9c139
#
_entry.id   8b087ea7da3cc4691b73f66cadc9c139
#
_cell.length_a   1.000
_cell.length_b   1.000
_cell.length_c   1.000
_cell.angle_alpha   90.00
_cell.angle_beta   90.00
_cell.angle_gamma   90.00
#
_symmetry.space_group_name_H-M   'P 1'
#
loop_
_entity.id
_entity.type
_entity.pdbx_description
1 polymer ?
#
loop_
_entity_poly.entity_id
_entity_poly.type
_entity_poly.pdbx_seq_one_letter_code
_entity_poly.pdbx_strand_id
1 'polypeptide(L)'
;QLSQLNKDKKNIESYIKELDSNLASIDGDINSLGIQIEDKKNEITQAQEMLETVQQQSQEQYESMKLRIKYMYENGTDSSYLNMLITAQDMSDLLNKAEYINKITEYDRQMLDQYAATEQQIAETKELLEADLTSLEQMQVEVEGQKQALALIQSTKVNELQKLDNKSADAKAYQAQLEKDKKE
;
A
#
# COMPACT_ATOMS: atom_id res chain seq x y z
N GLN A 1 -57.49 12.83 -7.47
CA GLN A 1 -56.80 11.88 -6.58
C GLN A 1 -55.98 10.85 -7.37
N LEU A 2 -56.57 10.14 -8.35
CA LEU A 2 -55.85 9.11 -9.14
C LEU A 2 -54.62 9.66 -9.90
N SER A 3 -54.74 10.87 -10.49
CA SER A 3 -53.63 11.53 -11.17
C SER A 3 -52.47 11.85 -10.22
N GLN A 4 -52.78 12.27 -8.98
CA GLN A 4 -51.74 12.54 -7.97
C GLN A 4 -51.09 11.25 -7.50
N LEU A 5 -51.85 10.19 -7.22
CA LEU A 5 -51.31 8.88 -6.85
C LEU A 5 -50.37 8.31 -7.93
N ASN A 6 -50.74 8.43 -9.21
CA ASN A 6 -49.93 7.98 -10.33
C ASN A 6 -48.63 8.82 -10.46
N LYS A 7 -48.69 10.13 -10.19
CA LYS A 7 -47.51 10.99 -10.19
C LYS A 7 -46.56 10.62 -9.05
N ASP A 8 -47.10 10.43 -7.84
CA ASP A 8 -46.31 10.03 -6.66
C ASP A 8 -45.64 8.66 -6.90
N LYS A 9 -46.36 7.70 -7.47
CA LYS A 9 -45.83 6.39 -7.85
C LYS A 9 -44.65 6.52 -8.82
N LYS A 10 -44.80 7.32 -9.87
CA LYS A 10 -43.72 7.54 -10.88
C LYS A 10 -42.51 8.21 -10.29
N ASN A 11 -42.67 9.13 -9.33
CA ASN A 11 -41.56 9.76 -8.63
C ASN A 11 -40.79 8.75 -7.76
N ILE A 12 -41.52 7.87 -7.04
CA ILE A 12 -40.91 6.81 -6.22
C ILE A 12 -40.14 5.81 -7.13
N GLU A 13 -40.74 5.41 -8.25
CA GLU A 13 -40.07 4.53 -9.22
C GLU A 13 -38.77 5.14 -9.78
N SER A 14 -38.79 6.45 -10.08
CA SER A 14 -37.59 7.17 -10.54
C SER A 14 -36.51 7.22 -9.46
N TYR A 15 -36.91 7.49 -8.22
CA TYR A 15 -35.97 7.52 -7.08
C TYR A 15 -35.37 6.14 -6.79
N ILE A 16 -36.17 5.06 -6.88
CA ILE A 16 -35.66 3.70 -6.75
C ILE A 16 -34.58 3.39 -7.81
N LYS A 17 -34.79 3.84 -9.06
CA LYS A 17 -33.77 3.67 -10.12
C LYS A 17 -32.45 4.43 -9.83
N GLU A 18 -32.58 5.61 -9.25
CA GLU A 18 -31.42 6.39 -8.82
C GLU A 18 -30.66 5.66 -7.69
N LEU A 19 -31.38 5.12 -6.70
CA LEU A 19 -30.81 4.30 -5.64
C LEU A 19 -30.10 3.05 -6.22
N ASP A 20 -30.68 2.39 -7.23
CA ASP A 20 -30.06 1.23 -7.89
C ASP A 20 -28.77 1.61 -8.60
N SER A 21 -28.73 2.76 -9.27
CA SER A 21 -27.51 3.26 -9.91
C SER A 21 -26.42 3.56 -8.89
N ASN A 22 -26.78 4.18 -7.76
CA ASN A 22 -25.84 4.48 -6.69
C ASN A 22 -25.31 3.20 -6.02
N LEU A 23 -26.17 2.20 -5.80
CA LEU A 23 -25.78 0.89 -5.28
C LEU A 23 -24.76 0.21 -6.20
N ALA A 24 -25.00 0.21 -7.51
CA ALA A 24 -24.10 -0.39 -8.49
C ALA A 24 -22.75 0.34 -8.54
N SER A 25 -22.75 1.67 -8.40
CA SER A 25 -21.51 2.46 -8.35
C SER A 25 -20.68 2.12 -7.11
N ILE A 26 -21.30 2.16 -5.92
CA ILE A 26 -20.61 1.87 -4.65
C ILE A 26 -20.07 0.43 -4.62
N ASP A 27 -20.82 -0.54 -5.15
CA ASP A 27 -20.36 -1.92 -5.25
C ASP A 27 -19.14 -2.05 -6.17
N GLY A 28 -19.14 -1.32 -7.28
CA GLY A 28 -17.98 -1.21 -8.17
C GLY A 28 -16.77 -0.59 -7.49
N ASP A 29 -16.95 0.47 -6.71
CA ASP A 29 -15.90 1.13 -5.97
C ASP A 29 -15.32 0.23 -4.87
N ILE A 30 -16.17 -0.49 -4.13
CA ILE A 30 -15.75 -1.48 -3.12
C ILE A 30 -14.90 -2.59 -3.77
N ASN A 31 -15.31 -3.11 -4.93
CA ASN A 31 -14.55 -4.12 -5.66
C ASN A 31 -13.18 -3.59 -6.12
N SER A 32 -13.16 -2.37 -6.66
CA SER A 32 -11.91 -1.72 -7.09
C SER A 32 -10.94 -1.51 -5.93
N LEU A 33 -11.44 -0.98 -4.81
CA LEU A 33 -10.65 -0.82 -3.58
C LEU A 33 -10.18 -2.17 -3.02
N GLY A 34 -11.00 -3.22 -3.13
CA GLY A 34 -10.62 -4.57 -2.74
C GLY A 34 -9.39 -5.08 -3.51
N ILE A 35 -9.33 -4.85 -4.82
CA ILE A 35 -8.18 -5.22 -5.67
C ILE A 35 -6.95 -4.39 -5.25
N GLN A 36 -7.11 -3.07 -5.11
CA GLN A 36 -6.01 -2.19 -4.70
C GLN A 36 -5.43 -2.55 -3.33
N ILE A 37 -6.27 -2.94 -2.38
CA ILE A 37 -5.86 -3.42 -1.06
C ILE A 37 -5.01 -4.70 -1.19
N GLU A 38 -5.40 -5.64 -2.04
CA GLU A 38 -4.66 -6.87 -2.24
C GLU A 38 -3.31 -6.62 -2.92
N ASP A 39 -3.29 -5.76 -3.94
CA ASP A 39 -2.06 -5.34 -4.60
C ASP A 39 -1.11 -4.64 -3.60
N LYS A 40 -1.64 -3.73 -2.79
CA LYS A 40 -0.85 -3.02 -1.77
C LYS A 40 -0.29 -3.96 -0.70
N LYS A 41 -1.04 -4.98 -0.27
CA LYS A 41 -0.53 -6.01 0.65
C LYS A 41 0.63 -6.80 0.04
N ASN A 42 0.53 -7.13 -1.25
CA ASN A 42 1.61 -7.83 -1.94
C ASN A 42 2.87 -6.96 -2.05
N GLU A 43 2.72 -5.67 -2.36
CA GLU A 43 3.82 -4.70 -2.37
C GLU A 43 4.50 -4.59 -0.99
N ILE A 44 3.70 -4.47 0.08
CA ILE A 44 4.18 -4.43 1.46
C ILE A 44 4.96 -5.70 1.81
N THR A 45 4.44 -6.87 1.44
CA THR A 45 5.12 -8.15 1.70
C THR A 45 6.46 -8.21 0.99
N GLN A 46 6.53 -7.83 -0.28
CA GLN A 46 7.79 -7.79 -1.05
C GLN A 46 8.78 -6.78 -0.46
N ALA A 47 8.31 -5.61 -0.03
CA ALA A 47 9.16 -4.61 0.61
C ALA A 47 9.72 -5.10 1.96
N GLN A 48 8.94 -5.85 2.73
CA GLN A 48 9.37 -6.46 3.99
C GLN A 48 10.46 -7.52 3.75
N GLU A 49 10.27 -8.42 2.78
CA GLU A 49 11.27 -9.42 2.40
C GLU A 49 12.57 -8.79 1.90
N MET A 50 12.44 -7.72 1.09
CA MET A 50 13.61 -6.96 0.63
C MET A 50 14.33 -6.28 1.80
N LEU A 51 13.60 -5.67 2.73
CA LEU A 51 14.16 -5.04 3.90
C LEU A 51 14.94 -6.02 4.77
N GLU A 52 14.40 -7.23 5.00
CA GLU A 52 15.08 -8.29 5.75
C GLU A 52 16.38 -8.69 5.06
N THR A 53 16.35 -8.88 3.73
CA THR A 53 17.53 -9.23 2.94
C THR A 53 18.63 -8.17 3.03
N VAL A 54 18.25 -6.88 2.88
CA VAL A 54 19.21 -5.77 2.91
C VAL A 54 19.75 -5.56 4.33
N GLN A 55 18.96 -5.78 5.37
CA GLN A 55 19.40 -5.73 6.76
C GLN A 55 20.43 -6.85 7.06
N GLN A 56 20.20 -8.05 6.55
CA GLN A 56 21.17 -9.14 6.68
C GLN A 56 22.49 -8.79 5.97
N GLN A 57 22.43 -8.25 4.76
CA GLN A 57 23.63 -7.79 4.03
C GLN A 57 24.37 -6.69 4.79
N SER A 58 23.67 -5.72 5.38
CA SER A 58 24.26 -4.68 6.22
C SER A 58 25.00 -5.29 7.42
N GLN A 59 24.37 -6.25 8.10
CA GLN A 59 25.00 -6.93 9.24
C GLN A 59 26.28 -7.70 8.82
N GLU A 60 26.26 -8.41 7.69
CA GLU A 60 27.41 -9.11 7.16
C GLU A 60 28.54 -8.15 6.78
N GLN A 61 28.22 -7.03 6.15
CA GLN A 61 29.18 -5.97 5.82
C GLN A 61 29.80 -5.36 7.10
N TYR A 62 28.97 -5.09 8.10
CA TYR A 62 29.43 -4.57 9.39
C TYR A 62 30.40 -5.51 10.10
N GLU A 63 30.06 -6.80 10.22
CA GLU A 63 30.93 -7.79 10.86
C GLU A 63 32.24 -7.98 10.08
N SER A 64 32.19 -7.98 8.77
CA SER A 64 33.37 -8.04 7.90
C SER A 64 34.31 -6.85 8.12
N MET A 65 33.74 -5.65 8.18
CA MET A 65 34.44 -4.41 8.41
C MET A 65 35.07 -4.37 9.82
N LYS A 66 34.32 -4.81 10.82
CA LYS A 66 34.80 -4.90 12.22
C LYS A 66 35.97 -5.85 12.37
N LEU A 67 35.92 -7.04 11.73
CA LEU A 67 37.06 -7.96 11.71
C LEU A 67 38.30 -7.34 11.06
N ARG A 68 38.10 -6.57 9.98
CA ARG A 68 39.19 -5.91 9.28
C ARG A 68 39.78 -4.78 10.13
N ILE A 69 38.98 -3.94 10.75
CA ILE A 69 39.45 -2.89 11.67
C ILE A 69 40.19 -3.52 12.84
N LYS A 70 39.71 -4.61 13.41
CA LYS A 70 40.38 -5.35 14.47
C LYS A 70 41.76 -5.84 14.01
N TYR A 71 41.83 -6.47 12.82
CA TYR A 71 43.07 -6.92 12.24
C TYR A 71 44.07 -5.78 12.04
N MET A 72 43.63 -4.65 11.52
CA MET A 72 44.46 -3.45 11.33
C MET A 72 44.98 -2.89 12.65
N TYR A 73 44.13 -2.86 13.69
CA TYR A 73 44.53 -2.41 15.03
C TYR A 73 45.57 -3.33 15.69
N GLU A 74 45.31 -4.66 15.64
CA GLU A 74 46.21 -5.66 16.24
C GLU A 74 47.59 -5.74 15.55
N ASN A 75 47.62 -5.47 14.24
CA ASN A 75 48.86 -5.57 13.45
C ASN A 75 49.54 -4.21 13.17
N GLY A 76 49.00 -3.11 13.69
CA GLY A 76 49.56 -1.76 13.59
C GLY A 76 49.69 -1.27 12.13
N THR A 77 48.64 -0.66 11.60
CA THR A 77 48.49 -0.33 10.17
C THR A 77 49.64 0.51 9.61
N ASP A 78 50.01 1.59 10.31
CA ASP A 78 51.03 2.51 9.83
C ASP A 78 52.45 1.88 9.89
N SER A 79 52.74 1.16 10.96
CA SER A 79 54.03 0.47 11.09
C SER A 79 54.14 -0.76 10.18
N SER A 80 53.02 -1.43 9.91
CA SER A 80 52.96 -2.60 9.02
C SER A 80 53.13 -2.21 7.56
N TYR A 81 52.51 -1.15 7.07
CA TYR A 81 52.69 -0.67 5.70
C TYR A 81 54.10 -0.07 5.49
N LEU A 82 54.59 0.71 6.44
CA LEU A 82 55.96 1.21 6.41
C LEU A 82 56.96 0.06 6.43
N ASN A 83 56.77 -0.94 7.28
CA ASN A 83 57.66 -2.09 7.36
C ASN A 83 57.64 -2.91 6.06
N MET A 84 56.47 -3.04 5.43
CA MET A 84 56.30 -3.70 4.13
C MET A 84 57.10 -2.98 3.02
N LEU A 85 57.05 -1.65 2.99
CA LEU A 85 57.80 -0.84 2.02
C LEU A 85 59.32 -0.88 2.28
N ILE A 86 59.76 -0.74 3.56
CA ILE A 86 61.17 -0.75 3.95
C ILE A 86 61.84 -2.12 3.71
N THR A 87 61.07 -3.19 3.76
CA THR A 87 61.55 -4.57 3.48
C THR A 87 61.59 -4.91 2.00
N ALA A 88 61.37 -3.94 1.10
CA ALA A 88 61.47 -4.15 -0.34
C ALA A 88 62.89 -4.46 -0.76
N GLN A 89 63.07 -5.48 -1.60
CA GLN A 89 64.39 -5.96 -2.03
C GLN A 89 64.98 -5.12 -3.16
N ASP A 90 64.12 -4.54 -3.99
CA ASP A 90 64.52 -3.66 -5.09
C ASP A 90 63.36 -2.67 -5.41
N MET A 91 63.55 -1.79 -6.40
CA MET A 91 62.59 -0.78 -6.78
C MET A 91 61.30 -1.39 -7.35
N SER A 92 61.38 -2.53 -8.03
CA SER A 92 60.20 -3.22 -8.58
C SER A 92 59.33 -3.81 -7.45
N ASP A 93 59.98 -4.44 -6.47
CA ASP A 93 59.30 -4.95 -5.26
C ASP A 93 58.67 -3.81 -4.43
N LEU A 94 59.37 -2.67 -4.33
CA LEU A 94 58.85 -1.48 -3.66
C LEU A 94 57.57 -0.96 -4.35
N LEU A 95 57.59 -0.84 -5.68
CA LEU A 95 56.42 -0.39 -6.45
C LEU A 95 55.26 -1.38 -6.34
N ASN A 96 55.52 -2.68 -6.42
CA ASN A 96 54.48 -3.71 -6.26
C ASN A 96 53.84 -3.66 -4.86
N LYS A 97 54.65 -3.46 -3.81
CA LYS A 97 54.15 -3.34 -2.43
C LYS A 97 53.34 -2.05 -2.24
N ALA A 98 53.77 -0.94 -2.83
CA ALA A 98 53.03 0.31 -2.79
C ALA A 98 51.66 0.20 -3.53
N GLU A 99 51.67 -0.45 -4.71
CA GLU A 99 50.44 -0.73 -5.45
C GLU A 99 49.49 -1.64 -4.65
N TYR A 100 49.99 -2.66 -3.99
CA TYR A 100 49.22 -3.54 -3.13
C TYR A 100 48.57 -2.77 -1.95
N ILE A 101 49.28 -1.88 -1.29
CA ILE A 101 48.76 -1.01 -0.22
C ILE A 101 47.64 -0.10 -0.75
N ASN A 102 47.85 0.49 -1.94
CA ASN A 102 46.82 1.31 -2.57
C ASN A 102 45.54 0.53 -2.85
N LYS A 103 45.67 -0.67 -3.42
CA LYS A 103 44.52 -1.56 -3.69
C LYS A 103 43.77 -1.94 -2.42
N ILE A 104 44.46 -2.20 -1.33
CA ILE A 104 43.83 -2.48 -0.04
C ILE A 104 43.07 -1.26 0.46
N THR A 105 43.64 -0.08 0.41
CA THR A 105 43.04 1.17 0.87
C THR A 105 41.80 1.52 0.03
N GLU A 106 41.88 1.31 -1.30
CA GLU A 106 40.76 1.51 -2.21
C GLU A 106 39.61 0.51 -1.92
N TYR A 107 39.94 -0.74 -1.69
CA TYR A 107 38.97 -1.76 -1.31
C TYR A 107 38.24 -1.41 0.00
N ASP A 108 38.96 -0.96 1.02
CA ASP A 108 38.42 -0.54 2.31
C ASP A 108 37.45 0.64 2.15
N ARG A 109 37.83 1.62 1.30
CA ARG A 109 36.95 2.75 0.98
C ARG A 109 35.66 2.31 0.28
N GLN A 110 35.80 1.43 -0.72
CA GLN A 110 34.62 0.88 -1.42
C GLN A 110 33.69 0.11 -0.48
N MET A 111 34.23 -0.66 0.48
CA MET A 111 33.41 -1.36 1.48
C MET A 111 32.67 -0.38 2.39
N LEU A 112 33.29 0.71 2.82
CA LEU A 112 32.63 1.75 3.62
C LEU A 112 31.52 2.46 2.83
N ASP A 113 31.79 2.80 1.58
CA ASP A 113 30.81 3.44 0.70
C ASP A 113 29.59 2.50 0.43
N GLN A 114 29.86 1.22 0.21
CA GLN A 114 28.81 0.21 0.05
C GLN A 114 27.97 0.06 1.33
N TYR A 115 28.60 0.01 2.48
CA TYR A 115 27.88 -0.05 3.76
C TYR A 115 26.99 1.18 3.97
N ALA A 116 27.54 2.39 3.72
CA ALA A 116 26.75 3.62 3.82
C ALA A 116 25.56 3.64 2.86
N ALA A 117 25.74 3.16 1.61
CA ALA A 117 24.66 3.04 0.63
C ALA A 117 23.60 2.02 1.08
N THR A 118 24.03 0.89 1.66
CA THR A 118 23.10 -0.13 2.19
C THR A 118 22.26 0.42 3.35
N GLU A 119 22.87 1.14 4.29
CA GLU A 119 22.16 1.80 5.41
C GLU A 119 21.16 2.84 4.91
N GLN A 120 21.52 3.62 3.89
CA GLN A 120 20.59 4.56 3.25
C GLN A 120 19.40 3.83 2.61
N GLN A 121 19.66 2.75 1.89
CA GLN A 121 18.61 1.93 1.27
C GLN A 121 17.65 1.35 2.32
N ILE A 122 18.18 0.89 3.47
CA ILE A 122 17.36 0.42 4.61
C ILE A 122 16.45 1.54 5.11
N ALA A 123 16.98 2.75 5.29
CA ALA A 123 16.22 3.90 5.78
C ALA A 123 15.09 4.27 4.80
N GLU A 124 15.41 4.38 3.51
CA GLU A 124 14.43 4.70 2.45
C GLU A 124 13.35 3.61 2.34
N THR A 125 13.72 2.33 2.40
CA THR A 125 12.75 1.23 2.35
C THR A 125 11.82 1.22 3.56
N LYS A 126 12.31 1.55 4.76
CA LYS A 126 11.48 1.68 5.96
C LYS A 126 10.47 2.82 5.83
N GLU A 127 10.89 3.98 5.34
CA GLU A 127 10.01 5.13 5.13
C GLU A 127 8.90 4.81 4.13
N LEU A 128 9.24 4.17 3.01
CA LEU A 128 8.26 3.72 2.01
C LEU A 128 7.28 2.69 2.61
N LEU A 129 7.77 1.75 3.40
CA LEU A 129 6.94 0.74 4.05
C LEU A 129 5.95 1.35 5.05
N GLU A 130 6.36 2.36 5.83
CA GLU A 130 5.46 3.09 6.74
C GLU A 130 4.38 3.86 5.96
N ALA A 131 4.74 4.50 4.85
CA ALA A 131 3.79 5.17 3.97
C ALA A 131 2.77 4.20 3.36
N ASP A 132 3.23 3.04 2.91
CA ASP A 132 2.39 1.98 2.34
C ASP A 132 1.43 1.37 3.37
N LEU A 133 1.89 1.14 4.60
CA LEU A 133 1.03 0.67 5.70
C LEU A 133 -0.05 1.71 6.04
N THR A 134 0.30 2.99 6.07
CA THR A 134 -0.65 4.08 6.29
C THR A 134 -1.68 4.15 5.16
N SER A 135 -1.25 4.02 3.91
CA SER A 135 -2.13 3.99 2.74
C SER A 135 -3.09 2.80 2.78
N LEU A 136 -2.60 1.62 3.15
CA LEU A 136 -3.42 0.42 3.32
C LEU A 136 -4.51 0.61 4.37
N GLU A 137 -4.17 1.20 5.53
CA GLU A 137 -5.13 1.50 6.58
C GLU A 137 -6.22 2.47 6.10
N GLN A 138 -5.84 3.51 5.38
CA GLN A 138 -6.79 4.47 4.79
C GLN A 138 -7.75 3.80 3.81
N MET A 139 -7.25 2.94 2.92
CA MET A 139 -8.09 2.19 1.99
C MET A 139 -9.08 1.27 2.72
N GLN A 140 -8.66 0.62 3.80
CA GLN A 140 -9.54 -0.23 4.61
C GLN A 140 -10.66 0.58 5.30
N VAL A 141 -10.33 1.76 5.81
CA VAL A 141 -11.33 2.68 6.41
C VAL A 141 -12.31 3.16 5.33
N GLU A 142 -11.84 3.47 4.13
CA GLU A 142 -12.69 3.87 3.01
C GLU A 142 -13.67 2.76 2.60
N VAL A 143 -13.20 1.52 2.47
CA VAL A 143 -14.06 0.36 2.18
C VAL A 143 -15.13 0.19 3.25
N GLU A 144 -14.79 0.34 4.51
CA GLU A 144 -15.77 0.22 5.59
C GLU A 144 -16.82 1.35 5.53
N GLY A 145 -16.40 2.57 5.24
CA GLY A 145 -17.30 3.70 5.01
C GLY A 145 -18.26 3.47 3.84
N GLN A 146 -17.75 2.95 2.73
CA GLN A 146 -18.59 2.62 1.56
C GLN A 146 -19.57 1.48 1.85
N LYS A 147 -19.16 0.45 2.59
CA LYS A 147 -20.08 -0.62 3.04
C LYS A 147 -21.22 -0.10 3.90
N GLN A 148 -20.93 0.85 4.80
CA GLN A 148 -21.97 1.50 5.62
C GLN A 148 -22.92 2.33 4.75
N ALA A 149 -22.41 3.08 3.78
CA ALA A 149 -23.22 3.82 2.82
C ALA A 149 -24.11 2.88 1.99
N LEU A 150 -23.55 1.76 1.51
CA LEU A 150 -24.29 0.73 0.78
C LEU A 150 -25.47 0.18 1.63
N ALA A 151 -25.22 -0.17 2.88
CA ALA A 151 -26.26 -0.67 3.79
C ALA A 151 -27.37 0.36 4.03
N LEU A 152 -27.04 1.64 4.16
CA LEU A 152 -28.00 2.73 4.32
C LEU A 152 -28.86 2.90 3.06
N ILE A 153 -28.27 2.89 1.88
CA ILE A 153 -28.97 2.99 0.59
C ILE A 153 -29.90 1.78 0.40
N GLN A 154 -29.43 0.57 0.72
CA GLN A 154 -30.27 -0.64 0.67
C GLN A 154 -31.49 -0.53 1.59
N SER A 155 -31.31 -0.07 2.82
CA SER A 155 -32.40 0.18 3.76
C SER A 155 -33.41 1.22 3.23
N THR A 156 -32.89 2.31 2.66
CA THR A 156 -33.69 3.36 2.04
C THR A 156 -34.52 2.80 0.87
N LYS A 157 -33.87 2.00 0.01
CA LYS A 157 -34.57 1.34 -1.12
C LYS A 157 -35.69 0.44 -0.66
N VAL A 158 -35.51 -0.37 0.38
CA VAL A 158 -36.53 -1.21 0.96
C VAL A 158 -37.72 -0.37 1.42
N ASN A 159 -37.48 0.74 2.11
CA ASN A 159 -38.52 1.65 2.57
C ASN A 159 -39.30 2.30 1.40
N GLU A 160 -38.62 2.68 0.33
CA GLU A 160 -39.25 3.26 -0.86
C GLU A 160 -40.06 2.22 -1.63
N LEU A 161 -39.61 0.98 -1.71
CA LEU A 161 -40.38 -0.13 -2.27
C LEU A 161 -41.71 -0.36 -1.50
N GLN A 162 -41.65 -0.33 -0.16
CA GLN A 162 -42.84 -0.44 0.68
C GLN A 162 -43.84 0.72 0.44
N LYS A 163 -43.32 1.95 0.31
CA LYS A 163 -44.14 3.13 -0.04
C LYS A 163 -44.79 2.96 -1.42
N LEU A 164 -44.06 2.44 -2.40
CA LEU A 164 -44.53 2.17 -3.75
C LEU A 164 -45.67 1.14 -3.75
N ASP A 165 -45.50 0.04 -2.99
CA ASP A 165 -46.53 -1.00 -2.85
C ASP A 165 -47.81 -0.43 -2.21
N ASN A 166 -47.69 0.34 -1.14
CA ASN A 166 -48.83 1.00 -0.48
C ASN A 166 -49.54 1.95 -1.45
N LYS A 167 -48.82 2.82 -2.17
CA LYS A 167 -49.40 3.73 -3.16
C LYS A 167 -50.05 2.98 -4.32
N SER A 168 -49.54 1.83 -4.69
CA SER A 168 -50.10 0.97 -5.73
C SER A 168 -51.40 0.31 -5.27
N ALA A 169 -51.49 -0.13 -4.01
CA ALA A 169 -52.69 -0.68 -3.40
C ALA A 169 -53.79 0.38 -3.28
N ASP A 170 -53.44 1.59 -2.79
CA ASP A 170 -54.38 2.73 -2.69
C ASP A 170 -54.95 3.13 -4.06
N ALA A 171 -54.14 3.15 -5.10
CA ALA A 171 -54.57 3.47 -6.46
C ALA A 171 -55.57 2.42 -7.00
N LYS A 172 -55.33 1.13 -6.75
CA LYS A 172 -56.21 0.03 -7.14
C LYS A 172 -57.54 0.10 -6.37
N ALA A 173 -57.50 0.35 -5.06
CA ALA A 173 -58.71 0.49 -4.23
C ALA A 173 -59.57 1.66 -4.70
N TYR A 174 -58.94 2.81 -5.01
CA TYR A 174 -59.64 3.99 -5.52
C TYR A 174 -60.24 3.75 -6.90
N GLN A 175 -59.57 3.03 -7.80
CA GLN A 175 -60.14 2.63 -9.10
C GLN A 175 -61.38 1.73 -8.94
N ALA A 176 -61.28 0.74 -8.05
CA ALA A 176 -62.41 -0.17 -7.78
C ALA A 176 -63.64 0.56 -7.21
N GLN A 177 -63.42 1.60 -6.37
CA GLN A 177 -64.51 2.43 -5.87
C GLN A 177 -65.13 3.26 -6.98
N LEU A 178 -64.31 3.89 -7.84
CA LEU A 178 -64.85 4.65 -8.99
C LEU A 178 -65.64 3.80 -9.97
N GLU A 179 -65.31 2.53 -10.14
CA GLU A 179 -66.04 1.61 -10.98
C GLU A 179 -67.37 1.20 -10.36
N LYS A 180 -67.49 1.11 -9.03
CA LYS A 180 -68.72 0.89 -8.31
C LYS A 180 -69.63 2.10 -8.42
N ASP A 181 -69.09 3.30 -8.15
CA ASP A 181 -69.89 4.56 -8.21
C ASP A 181 -70.42 4.89 -9.63
N LYS A 182 -69.83 4.31 -10.69
CA LYS A 182 -70.28 4.46 -12.08
C LYS A 182 -71.40 3.48 -12.44
N LYS A 183 -71.60 2.42 -11.66
CA LYS A 183 -72.62 1.40 -11.90
C LYS A 183 -73.96 1.63 -11.12
N GLU A 184 -73.93 2.52 -10.14
CA GLU A 184 -75.10 3.10 -9.46
C GLU A 184 -75.61 4.34 -10.23
#